data_ac8470bb0a66d780b281465987c817f2
#
_entry.id   ac8470bb0a66d780b281465987c817f2
#
_cell.length_a   1.000
_cell.length_b   1.000
_cell.length_c   1.000
_cell.angle_alpha   90.00
_cell.angle_beta   90.00
_cell.angle_gamma   90.00
#
_symmetry.space_group_name_H-M   'P 1'
#
loop_
_entity.id
_entity.type
_entity.pdbx_description
1 polymer ?
#
loop_
_entity_poly.entity_id
_entity_poly.type
_entity_poly.pdbx_seq_one_letter_code
_entity_poly.pdbx_strand_id
1 'polypeptide(L)'
;MSPLAYCTLWFVAGILAYPYITSFHFSIPVLFFSISILCHKKRWRYGFILCLSLLSWIGGQQWAQLQDPLQHPKHIAHHVQQLNKESIITFTVQQKRKPSGFGQSYIVEVQQVNHQSFTGLILLQLEVSSSLAIGEKYMTIGKLLPIPSAPNPGGFDFGNYMKKKGVYLQLYGNSSQLTFISKKQSVRGVAQKTREKM
;
A
#
# COMPACT_ATOMS: atom_id res chain seq x y z
N MET A 1 4.55 31.66 17.25
CA MET A 1 4.29 30.21 17.13
C MET A 1 5.19 29.47 18.11
N SER A 2 4.67 28.42 18.77
CA SER A 2 5.48 27.58 19.66
C SER A 2 6.48 26.74 18.86
N PRO A 3 7.65 26.37 19.41
CA PRO A 3 8.62 25.49 18.74
C PRO A 3 8.00 24.16 18.28
N LEU A 4 7.04 23.63 19.05
CA LEU A 4 6.29 22.44 18.73
C LEU A 4 5.47 22.59 17.41
N ALA A 5 4.85 23.76 17.20
CA ALA A 5 4.08 24.01 15.98
C ALA A 5 4.96 24.01 14.72
N TYR A 6 6.20 24.51 14.83
CA TYR A 6 7.17 24.41 13.73
C TYR A 6 7.56 22.96 13.45
N CYS A 7 7.85 22.16 14.48
CA CYS A 7 8.21 20.76 14.32
C CYS A 7 7.09 19.94 13.65
N THR A 8 5.84 20.11 14.08
CA THR A 8 4.71 19.40 13.48
C THR A 8 4.49 19.79 12.02
N LEU A 9 4.60 21.08 11.69
CA LEU A 9 4.44 21.57 10.33
C LEU A 9 5.51 21.00 9.39
N TRP A 10 6.77 20.99 9.82
CA TRP A 10 7.87 20.44 9.04
C TRP A 10 7.82 18.92 8.94
N PHE A 11 7.33 18.21 9.96
CA PHE A 11 7.11 16.77 9.92
C PHE A 11 6.06 16.40 8.86
N VAL A 12 4.92 17.11 8.84
CA VAL A 12 3.88 16.90 7.82
C VAL A 12 4.40 17.25 6.42
N ALA A 13 5.16 18.34 6.29
CA ALA A 13 5.78 18.69 5.01
C ALA A 13 6.75 17.60 4.52
N GLY A 14 7.50 16.96 5.43
CA GLY A 14 8.36 15.82 5.13
C GLY A 14 7.58 14.62 4.58
N ILE A 15 6.46 14.27 5.19
CA ILE A 15 5.58 13.20 4.70
C ILE A 15 5.06 13.51 3.29
N LEU A 16 4.61 14.74 3.05
CA LEU A 16 4.09 15.16 1.75
C LEU A 16 5.16 15.22 0.66
N ALA A 17 6.41 15.50 1.01
CA ALA A 17 7.53 15.55 0.08
C ALA A 17 8.08 14.15 -0.29
N TYR A 18 7.75 13.11 0.49
CA TYR A 18 8.28 11.76 0.29
C TYR A 18 8.14 11.22 -1.15
N PRO A 19 7.00 11.33 -1.86
CA PRO A 19 6.88 10.80 -3.22
C PRO A 19 7.78 11.49 -4.24
N TYR A 20 8.35 12.66 -3.91
CA TYR A 20 9.21 13.44 -4.82
C TYR A 20 10.71 13.28 -4.51
N ILE A 21 11.07 12.82 -3.31
CA ILE A 21 12.45 12.77 -2.83
C ILE A 21 12.73 11.40 -2.22
N THR A 22 13.24 10.47 -3.04
CA THR A 22 13.41 9.05 -2.65
C THR A 22 14.77 8.70 -2.05
N SER A 23 15.74 9.63 -1.97
CA SER A 23 17.13 9.30 -1.60
C SER A 23 17.63 10.15 -0.43
N PHE A 24 17.30 9.78 0.79
CA PHE A 24 17.91 10.36 1.98
C PHE A 24 18.69 9.31 2.78
N HIS A 25 20.00 9.50 2.91
CA HIS A 25 20.87 8.64 3.70
C HIS A 25 20.70 8.91 5.21
N PHE A 26 20.73 7.84 6.00
CA PHE A 26 20.57 7.86 7.46
C PHE A 26 21.63 8.73 8.19
N SER A 27 22.77 8.99 7.56
CA SER A 27 23.86 9.81 8.09
C SER A 27 23.50 11.29 8.26
N ILE A 28 22.56 11.81 7.45
CA ILE A 28 22.19 13.24 7.47
C ILE A 28 21.45 13.63 8.77
N PRO A 29 20.47 12.86 9.28
CA PRO A 29 19.81 13.18 10.55
C PRO A 29 20.78 13.23 11.74
N VAL A 30 21.74 12.31 11.77
CA VAL A 30 22.76 12.26 12.85
C VAL A 30 23.61 13.53 12.85
N LEU A 31 24.02 14.02 11.69
CA LEU A 31 24.79 15.23 11.55
C LEU A 31 24.02 16.47 12.02
N PHE A 32 22.75 16.61 11.62
CA PHE A 32 21.89 17.71 12.08
C PHE A 32 21.61 17.67 13.58
N PHE A 33 21.45 16.48 14.16
CA PHE A 33 21.28 16.30 15.59
C PHE A 33 22.51 16.79 16.37
N SER A 34 23.71 16.44 15.89
CA SER A 34 24.97 16.89 16.48
C SER A 34 25.14 18.41 16.42
N ILE A 35 24.80 19.02 15.28
CA ILE A 35 24.84 20.49 15.10
C ILE A 35 23.81 21.17 16.02
N SER A 36 22.61 20.58 16.19
CA SER A 36 21.56 21.10 17.06
C SER A 36 22.04 21.20 18.52
N ILE A 37 22.74 20.17 19.02
CA ILE A 37 23.31 20.18 20.39
C ILE A 37 24.34 21.29 20.54
N LEU A 38 25.21 21.49 19.55
CA LEU A 38 26.22 22.53 19.55
C LEU A 38 25.62 23.95 19.55
N CYS A 39 24.57 24.17 18.76
CA CYS A 39 23.83 25.42 18.68
C CYS A 39 23.13 25.76 20.03
N HIS A 40 22.58 24.77 20.72
CA HIS A 40 21.93 24.93 22.01
C HIS A 40 22.92 25.41 23.08
N LYS A 41 24.11 24.80 23.15
CA LYS A 41 25.17 25.20 24.09
C LYS A 41 25.65 26.67 23.90
N LYS A 42 25.63 27.17 22.66
CA LYS A 42 26.12 28.52 22.31
C LYS A 42 25.04 29.61 22.39
N ARG A 43 23.86 29.36 23.02
CA ARG A 43 22.71 30.27 23.10
C ARG A 43 22.16 30.74 21.74
N TRP A 44 22.35 29.97 20.70
CA TRP A 44 21.90 30.33 19.34
C TRP A 44 20.48 29.78 19.08
N ARG A 45 19.48 30.43 19.66
CA ARG A 45 18.06 29.99 19.65
C ARG A 45 17.52 29.72 18.24
N TYR A 46 17.83 30.60 17.31
CA TYR A 46 17.34 30.44 15.92
C TYR A 46 17.98 29.23 15.19
N GLY A 47 19.29 29.02 15.40
CA GLY A 47 19.98 27.84 14.84
C GLY A 47 19.39 26.53 15.39
N PHE A 48 19.06 26.50 16.68
CA PHE A 48 18.42 25.35 17.32
C PHE A 48 17.03 25.04 16.72
N ILE A 49 16.18 26.07 16.54
CA ILE A 49 14.84 25.91 15.94
C ILE A 49 14.96 25.41 14.49
N LEU A 50 15.90 25.95 13.71
CA LEU A 50 16.13 25.55 12.33
C LEU A 50 16.58 24.09 12.25
N CYS A 51 17.52 23.65 13.08
CA CYS A 51 17.96 22.27 13.15
C CYS A 51 16.82 21.30 13.55
N LEU A 52 16.00 21.68 14.54
CA LEU A 52 14.82 20.89 14.93
C LEU A 52 13.80 20.76 13.80
N SER A 53 13.57 21.84 13.05
CA SER A 53 12.66 21.83 11.91
C SER A 53 13.15 20.87 10.80
N LEU A 54 14.45 20.91 10.49
CA LEU A 54 15.05 20.00 9.50
C LEU A 54 15.00 18.55 9.97
N LEU A 55 15.29 18.27 11.25
CA LEU A 55 15.16 16.93 11.82
C LEU A 55 13.73 16.41 11.74
N SER A 56 12.75 17.26 12.05
CA SER A 56 11.33 16.91 11.95
C SER A 56 10.93 16.60 10.51
N TRP A 57 11.42 17.37 9.54
CA TRP A 57 11.16 17.15 8.11
C TRP A 57 11.74 15.82 7.63
N ILE A 58 13.01 15.53 7.98
CA ILE A 58 13.66 14.25 7.64
C ILE A 58 12.95 13.09 8.33
N GLY A 59 12.55 13.27 9.62
CA GLY A 59 11.76 12.27 10.35
C GLY A 59 10.43 11.94 9.68
N GLY A 60 9.75 12.95 9.14
CA GLY A 60 8.52 12.77 8.35
C GLY A 60 8.74 11.94 7.09
N GLN A 61 9.83 12.21 6.35
CA GLN A 61 10.17 11.41 5.17
C GLN A 61 10.50 9.96 5.51
N GLN A 62 11.30 9.73 6.55
CA GLN A 62 11.65 8.38 7.01
C GLN A 62 10.41 7.60 7.47
N TRP A 63 9.52 8.27 8.19
CA TRP A 63 8.24 7.67 8.58
C TRP A 63 7.40 7.26 7.39
N ALA A 64 7.25 8.14 6.39
CA ALA A 64 6.51 7.84 5.15
C ALA A 64 7.13 6.66 4.39
N GLN A 65 8.46 6.60 4.33
CA GLN A 65 9.20 5.48 3.70
C GLN A 65 8.92 4.15 4.41
N LEU A 66 8.94 4.13 5.74
CA LEU A 66 8.63 2.92 6.53
C LEU A 66 7.18 2.44 6.36
N GLN A 67 6.26 3.36 6.05
CA GLN A 67 4.85 3.05 5.81
C GLN A 67 4.57 2.61 4.37
N ASP A 68 5.52 2.77 3.46
CA ASP A 68 5.33 2.39 2.05
C ASP A 68 5.34 0.87 1.89
N PRO A 69 4.21 0.25 1.49
CA PRO A 69 4.13 -1.20 1.30
C PRO A 69 5.16 -1.73 0.30
N LEU A 70 5.59 -0.90 -0.66
CA LEU A 70 6.60 -1.27 -1.66
C LEU A 70 8.00 -1.44 -1.07
N GLN A 71 8.29 -0.94 0.14
CA GLN A 71 9.59 -1.17 0.79
C GLN A 71 9.75 -2.63 1.29
N HIS A 72 8.67 -3.38 1.41
CA HIS A 72 8.76 -4.78 1.78
C HIS A 72 9.32 -5.65 0.65
N PRO A 73 10.46 -6.34 0.84
CA PRO A 73 11.08 -7.16 -0.21
C PRO A 73 10.19 -8.30 -0.71
N LYS A 74 9.25 -8.77 0.11
CA LYS A 74 8.26 -9.78 -0.25
C LYS A 74 6.98 -9.21 -0.85
N HIS A 75 6.96 -7.92 -1.20
CA HIS A 75 5.78 -7.34 -1.82
C HIS A 75 5.63 -7.84 -3.26
N ILE A 76 4.44 -8.34 -3.58
CA ILE A 76 4.15 -9.00 -4.87
C ILE A 76 4.46 -8.13 -6.09
N ALA A 77 4.40 -6.81 -5.97
CA ALA A 77 4.70 -5.89 -7.06
C ALA A 77 6.16 -5.96 -7.56
N HIS A 78 7.11 -6.40 -6.71
CA HIS A 78 8.51 -6.55 -7.14
C HIS A 78 8.76 -7.78 -8.01
N HIS A 79 7.87 -8.77 -7.95
CA HIS A 79 8.04 -10.08 -8.59
C HIS A 79 7.19 -10.27 -9.85
N VAL A 80 6.61 -9.18 -10.39
CA VAL A 80 5.69 -9.22 -11.54
C VAL A 80 6.27 -9.96 -12.74
N GLN A 81 7.55 -9.73 -13.06
CA GLN A 81 8.20 -10.36 -14.20
C GLN A 81 8.33 -11.88 -14.05
N GLN A 82 8.53 -12.36 -12.81
CA GLN A 82 8.61 -13.79 -12.51
C GLN A 82 7.23 -14.45 -12.48
N LEU A 83 6.20 -13.67 -12.15
CA LEU A 83 4.81 -14.11 -11.96
C LEU A 83 3.95 -13.99 -13.24
N ASN A 84 4.53 -13.59 -14.36
CA ASN A 84 3.83 -13.46 -15.65
C ASN A 84 3.44 -14.81 -16.26
N LYS A 85 3.64 -15.92 -15.55
CA LYS A 85 3.19 -17.29 -15.90
C LYS A 85 1.97 -17.63 -15.06
N GLU A 86 1.23 -18.63 -15.49
CA GLU A 86 0.16 -19.22 -14.68
C GLU A 86 0.74 -19.70 -13.34
N SER A 87 0.15 -19.23 -12.27
CA SER A 87 0.62 -19.49 -10.91
C SER A 87 -0.54 -19.83 -9.99
N ILE A 88 -0.27 -20.69 -9.02
CA ILE A 88 -1.22 -20.99 -7.94
C ILE A 88 -1.17 -19.85 -6.94
N ILE A 89 -2.29 -19.15 -6.77
CA ILE A 89 -2.38 -17.97 -5.92
C ILE A 89 -3.35 -18.24 -4.79
N THR A 90 -2.87 -18.09 -3.55
CA THR A 90 -3.68 -18.16 -2.35
C THR A 90 -3.89 -16.76 -1.79
N PHE A 91 -5.14 -16.39 -1.57
CA PHE A 91 -5.52 -15.04 -1.15
C PHE A 91 -6.69 -15.03 -0.17
N THR A 92 -6.85 -13.91 0.53
CA THR A 92 -8.00 -13.64 1.41
C THR A 92 -8.77 -12.44 0.88
N VAL A 93 -10.10 -12.54 0.82
CA VAL A 93 -10.97 -11.45 0.34
C VAL A 93 -11.04 -10.35 1.39
N GLN A 94 -10.59 -9.13 1.01
CA GLN A 94 -10.60 -7.96 1.89
C GLN A 94 -11.79 -7.05 1.65
N GLN A 95 -12.17 -6.86 0.39
CA GLN A 95 -13.23 -5.94 0.03
C GLN A 95 -13.93 -6.37 -1.27
N LYS A 96 -15.25 -6.31 -1.27
CA LYS A 96 -16.09 -6.43 -2.47
C LYS A 96 -16.25 -5.04 -3.09
N ARG A 97 -16.09 -4.94 -4.41
CA ARG A 97 -16.32 -3.70 -5.15
C ARG A 97 -17.67 -3.76 -5.88
N LYS A 98 -18.14 -2.61 -6.32
CA LYS A 98 -19.32 -2.56 -7.21
C LYS A 98 -19.03 -3.33 -8.49
N PRO A 99 -19.99 -4.07 -9.05
CA PRO A 99 -19.84 -4.75 -10.32
C PRO A 99 -19.44 -3.75 -11.41
N SER A 100 -18.59 -4.17 -12.32
CA SER A 100 -18.26 -3.45 -13.54
C SER A 100 -18.77 -4.25 -14.75
N GLY A 101 -18.71 -3.68 -15.96
CA GLY A 101 -19.16 -4.38 -17.16
C GLY A 101 -18.46 -5.72 -17.44
N PHE A 102 -17.35 -6.02 -16.76
CA PHE A 102 -16.60 -7.28 -16.84
C PHE A 102 -16.92 -8.29 -15.72
N GLY A 103 -17.98 -8.06 -14.92
CA GLY A 103 -18.35 -8.95 -13.82
C GLY A 103 -18.07 -8.39 -12.44
N GLN A 104 -17.84 -9.28 -11.45
CA GLN A 104 -17.63 -8.89 -10.06
C GLN A 104 -16.14 -8.71 -9.75
N SER A 105 -15.81 -7.59 -9.11
CA SER A 105 -14.43 -7.27 -8.72
C SER A 105 -14.24 -7.30 -7.20
N TYR A 106 -13.09 -7.79 -6.75
CA TYR A 106 -12.71 -7.86 -5.35
C TYR A 106 -11.29 -7.31 -5.15
N ILE A 107 -11.05 -6.68 -4.01
CA ILE A 107 -9.69 -6.43 -3.52
C ILE A 107 -9.35 -7.58 -2.59
N VAL A 108 -8.26 -8.28 -2.90
CA VAL A 108 -7.83 -9.45 -2.16
C VAL A 108 -6.38 -9.31 -1.71
N GLU A 109 -6.06 -9.83 -0.55
CA GLU A 109 -4.71 -9.86 0.00
C GLU A 109 -4.06 -11.19 -0.34
N VAL A 110 -2.95 -11.12 -1.06
CA VAL A 110 -2.16 -12.30 -1.42
C VAL A 110 -1.39 -12.78 -0.20
N GLN A 111 -1.38 -14.08 0.02
CA GLN A 111 -0.62 -14.74 1.07
C GLN A 111 0.48 -15.63 0.51
N GLN A 112 0.20 -16.35 -0.57
CA GLN A 112 1.15 -17.25 -1.21
C GLN A 112 0.96 -17.25 -2.73
N VAL A 113 2.07 -17.38 -3.44
CA VAL A 113 2.11 -17.67 -4.87
C VAL A 113 3.10 -18.81 -5.08
N ASN A 114 2.67 -19.91 -5.71
CA ASN A 114 3.48 -21.11 -5.92
C ASN A 114 4.17 -21.60 -4.64
N HIS A 115 3.44 -21.64 -3.50
CA HIS A 115 3.91 -22.01 -2.16
C HIS A 115 4.92 -21.05 -1.51
N GLN A 116 5.29 -19.95 -2.15
CA GLN A 116 6.11 -18.89 -1.57
C GLN A 116 5.24 -17.81 -0.94
N SER A 117 5.63 -17.30 0.24
CA SER A 117 4.91 -16.25 0.95
C SER A 117 5.17 -14.89 0.31
N PHE A 118 4.09 -14.21 -0.08
CA PHE A 118 4.09 -12.85 -0.57
C PHE A 118 3.10 -11.99 0.22
N THR A 119 3.31 -10.68 0.19
CA THR A 119 2.38 -9.71 0.76
C THR A 119 1.97 -8.70 -0.31
N GLY A 120 0.76 -8.19 -0.21
CA GLY A 120 0.27 -7.13 -1.09
C GLY A 120 -1.18 -7.35 -1.50
N LEU A 121 -1.79 -6.26 -1.96
CA LEU A 121 -3.16 -6.26 -2.45
C LEU A 121 -3.18 -6.40 -3.96
N ILE A 122 -4.10 -7.22 -4.46
CA ILE A 122 -4.38 -7.37 -5.90
C ILE A 122 -5.87 -7.18 -6.18
N LEU A 123 -6.18 -6.80 -7.42
CA LEU A 123 -7.53 -6.71 -7.93
C LEU A 123 -7.90 -8.06 -8.57
N LEU A 124 -8.82 -8.79 -7.95
CA LEU A 124 -9.40 -9.99 -8.55
C LEU A 124 -10.64 -9.60 -9.36
N GLN A 125 -10.70 -10.03 -10.62
CA GLN A 125 -11.84 -9.88 -11.49
C GLN A 125 -12.37 -11.28 -11.86
N LEU A 126 -13.67 -11.48 -11.62
CA LEU A 126 -14.36 -12.75 -11.92
C LEU A 126 -15.41 -12.52 -13.01
N GLU A 127 -15.39 -13.33 -14.05
CA GLU A 127 -16.32 -13.21 -15.18
C GLU A 127 -17.77 -13.52 -14.80
N VAL A 128 -17.98 -14.40 -13.85
CA VAL A 128 -19.32 -14.81 -13.39
C VAL A 128 -19.58 -14.28 -12.01
N SER A 129 -20.82 -13.97 -11.69
CA SER A 129 -21.29 -13.43 -10.40
C SER A 129 -21.19 -14.43 -9.24
N SER A 130 -20.02 -15.03 -9.04
CA SER A 130 -19.71 -15.76 -7.81
C SER A 130 -19.55 -14.78 -6.66
N SER A 131 -20.38 -14.94 -5.63
CA SER A 131 -20.32 -14.09 -4.46
C SER A 131 -19.29 -14.63 -3.48
N LEU A 132 -18.10 -14.04 -3.47
CA LEU A 132 -17.08 -14.31 -2.45
C LEU A 132 -17.39 -13.49 -1.19
N ALA A 133 -17.29 -14.13 -0.02
CA ALA A 133 -17.48 -13.42 1.24
C ALA A 133 -16.16 -12.83 1.76
N ILE A 134 -16.26 -11.68 2.41
CA ILE A 134 -15.11 -11.00 3.02
C ILE A 134 -14.56 -11.84 4.17
N GLY A 135 -13.23 -11.96 4.23
CA GLY A 135 -12.50 -12.75 5.20
C GLY A 135 -12.35 -14.23 4.84
N GLU A 136 -12.94 -14.68 3.73
CA GLU A 136 -12.73 -16.04 3.23
C GLU A 136 -11.42 -16.14 2.45
N LYS A 137 -10.77 -17.28 2.57
CA LYS A 137 -9.51 -17.63 1.93
C LYS A 137 -9.78 -18.61 0.79
N TYR A 138 -9.24 -18.25 -0.37
CA TYR A 138 -9.38 -19.05 -1.60
C TYR A 138 -8.02 -19.30 -2.23
N MET A 139 -8.01 -20.32 -3.08
CA MET A 139 -6.91 -20.63 -3.97
C MET A 139 -7.45 -20.62 -5.40
N THR A 140 -6.68 -20.08 -6.33
CA THR A 140 -6.98 -20.10 -7.76
C THR A 140 -5.70 -20.24 -8.58
N ILE A 141 -5.87 -20.64 -9.83
CA ILE A 141 -4.81 -20.63 -10.82
C ILE A 141 -5.06 -19.45 -11.75
N GLY A 142 -4.03 -18.66 -12.01
CA GLY A 142 -4.16 -17.55 -12.94
C GLY A 142 -2.88 -16.77 -13.12
N LYS A 143 -2.95 -15.78 -14.01
CA LYS A 143 -1.84 -14.90 -14.37
C LYS A 143 -1.99 -13.55 -13.73
N LEU A 144 -0.96 -13.12 -13.02
CA LEU A 144 -0.88 -11.79 -12.45
C LEU A 144 -0.40 -10.79 -13.50
N LEU A 145 -1.17 -9.76 -13.73
CA LEU A 145 -0.88 -8.71 -14.70
C LEU A 145 -0.83 -7.35 -14.02
N PRO A 146 -0.01 -6.41 -14.52
CA PRO A 146 -0.09 -5.03 -14.06
C PRO A 146 -1.45 -4.42 -14.42
N ILE A 147 -1.96 -3.53 -13.57
CA ILE A 147 -3.19 -2.79 -13.88
C ILE A 147 -2.87 -1.78 -14.97
N PRO A 148 -3.59 -1.76 -16.11
CA PRO A 148 -3.30 -0.85 -17.21
C PRO A 148 -3.54 0.61 -16.80
N SER A 149 -2.68 1.49 -17.27
CA SER A 149 -2.87 2.95 -17.17
C SER A 149 -3.94 3.42 -18.15
N ALA A 150 -4.41 4.68 -18.00
CA ALA A 150 -5.40 5.24 -18.91
C ALA A 150 -4.87 5.24 -20.35
N PRO A 151 -5.65 4.72 -21.31
CA PRO A 151 -5.24 4.69 -22.71
C PRO A 151 -5.27 6.09 -23.36
N ASN A 152 -6.06 7.02 -22.84
CA ASN A 152 -6.25 8.34 -23.41
C ASN A 152 -5.72 9.46 -22.50
N PRO A 153 -5.01 10.47 -23.04
CA PRO A 153 -4.64 11.66 -22.29
C PRO A 153 -5.88 12.36 -21.71
N GLY A 154 -5.87 12.68 -20.41
CA GLY A 154 -6.99 13.34 -19.73
C GLY A 154 -8.11 12.38 -19.27
N GLY A 155 -8.06 11.10 -19.61
CA GLY A 155 -8.98 10.08 -19.10
C GLY A 155 -8.71 9.73 -17.64
N PHE A 156 -9.70 9.10 -17.00
CA PHE A 156 -9.52 8.60 -15.64
C PHE A 156 -8.48 7.46 -15.61
N ASP A 157 -7.35 7.69 -14.93
CA ASP A 157 -6.30 6.70 -14.76
C ASP A 157 -6.65 5.75 -13.60
N PHE A 158 -7.31 4.65 -13.97
CA PHE A 158 -7.68 3.60 -13.04
C PHE A 158 -6.46 2.92 -12.40
N GLY A 159 -5.39 2.73 -13.16
CA GLY A 159 -4.15 2.14 -12.66
C GLY A 159 -3.52 2.99 -11.55
N ASN A 160 -3.41 4.30 -11.78
CA ASN A 160 -2.88 5.22 -10.77
C ASN A 160 -3.80 5.33 -9.53
N TYR A 161 -5.11 5.35 -9.74
CA TYR A 161 -6.07 5.30 -8.63
C TYR A 161 -5.92 4.04 -7.77
N MET A 162 -5.71 2.87 -8.38
CA MET A 162 -5.52 1.61 -7.66
C MET A 162 -4.16 1.54 -6.96
N LYS A 163 -3.09 2.07 -7.58
CA LYS A 163 -1.76 2.19 -6.96
C LYS A 163 -1.82 3.02 -5.67
N LYS A 164 -2.55 4.13 -5.64
CA LYS A 164 -2.78 4.93 -4.42
C LYS A 164 -3.48 4.16 -3.31
N LYS A 165 -4.18 3.08 -3.63
CA LYS A 165 -4.79 2.15 -2.67
C LYS A 165 -3.90 0.96 -2.32
N GLY A 166 -2.65 0.94 -2.78
CA GLY A 166 -1.72 -0.16 -2.58
C GLY A 166 -1.99 -1.38 -3.45
N VAL A 167 -2.80 -1.25 -4.51
CA VAL A 167 -3.14 -2.34 -5.44
C VAL A 167 -2.41 -2.10 -6.75
N TYR A 168 -1.44 -2.95 -7.06
CA TYR A 168 -0.55 -2.80 -8.21
C TYR A 168 -0.83 -3.78 -9.33
N LEU A 169 -1.41 -4.93 -8.99
CA LEU A 169 -1.63 -6.04 -9.90
C LEU A 169 -3.11 -6.41 -9.98
N GLN A 170 -3.48 -7.03 -11.08
CA GLN A 170 -4.78 -7.62 -11.29
C GLN A 170 -4.66 -9.10 -11.66
N LEU A 171 -5.67 -9.87 -11.28
CA LEU A 171 -5.83 -11.28 -11.58
C LEU A 171 -7.21 -11.49 -12.22
N TYR A 172 -7.22 -12.05 -13.41
CA TYR A 172 -8.45 -12.56 -14.00
C TYR A 172 -8.61 -14.01 -13.58
N GLY A 173 -9.70 -14.31 -12.90
CA GLY A 173 -10.01 -15.64 -12.40
C GLY A 173 -11.30 -16.16 -13.01
N ASN A 174 -11.30 -17.47 -13.30
CA ASN A 174 -12.54 -18.17 -13.61
C ASN A 174 -13.13 -18.71 -12.31
N SER A 175 -14.42 -18.50 -12.08
CA SER A 175 -15.11 -18.98 -10.88
C SER A 175 -15.05 -20.50 -10.70
N SER A 176 -14.92 -21.26 -11.80
CA SER A 176 -14.75 -22.73 -11.77
C SER A 176 -13.42 -23.19 -11.19
N GLN A 177 -12.40 -22.34 -11.20
CA GLN A 177 -11.04 -22.63 -10.68
C GLN A 177 -10.81 -22.13 -9.25
N LEU A 178 -11.83 -21.56 -8.61
CA LEU A 178 -11.76 -21.10 -7.25
C LEU A 178 -12.00 -22.24 -6.26
N THR A 179 -10.98 -22.56 -5.48
CA THR A 179 -11.08 -23.54 -4.38
C THR A 179 -11.14 -22.82 -3.05
N PHE A 180 -12.22 -23.02 -2.30
CA PHE A 180 -12.34 -22.51 -0.94
C PHE A 180 -11.39 -23.27 0.00
N ILE A 181 -10.62 -22.56 0.82
CA ILE A 181 -9.68 -23.16 1.77
C ILE A 181 -10.22 -23.03 3.20
N SER A 182 -10.53 -21.82 3.63
CA SER A 182 -10.93 -21.55 5.02
C SER A 182 -11.64 -20.21 5.15
N LYS A 183 -12.31 -20.05 6.29
CA LYS A 183 -12.95 -18.78 6.66
C LYS A 183 -12.26 -18.22 7.90
N LYS A 184 -11.63 -17.05 7.77
CA LYS A 184 -11.13 -16.29 8.90
C LYS A 184 -12.23 -15.31 9.33
N GLN A 185 -12.70 -15.41 10.58
CA GLN A 185 -13.60 -14.38 11.11
C GLN A 185 -12.85 -13.05 11.18
N SER A 186 -13.16 -12.14 10.27
CA SER A 186 -12.64 -10.78 10.25
C SER A 186 -13.70 -9.85 10.82
N VAL A 187 -13.31 -8.94 11.73
CA VAL A 187 -14.18 -7.90 12.29
C VAL A 187 -14.84 -7.08 11.17
N ARG A 188 -14.11 -6.85 10.05
CA ARG A 188 -14.64 -6.17 8.86
C ARG A 188 -15.74 -6.97 8.16
N GLY A 189 -15.63 -8.29 8.12
CA GLY A 189 -16.66 -9.17 7.54
C GLY A 189 -17.96 -9.17 8.36
N VAL A 190 -17.87 -9.08 9.68
CA VAL A 190 -19.03 -8.95 10.56
C VAL A 190 -19.74 -7.61 10.35
N ALA A 191 -18.99 -6.50 10.29
CA ALA A 191 -19.54 -5.17 10.08
C ALA A 191 -20.27 -5.03 8.73
N GLN A 192 -19.76 -5.66 7.66
CA GLN A 192 -20.39 -5.61 6.35
C GLN A 192 -21.66 -6.45 6.29
N LYS A 193 -21.69 -7.62 6.94
CA LYS A 193 -22.89 -8.46 7.05
C LYS A 193 -24.05 -7.75 7.75
N THR A 194 -23.73 -6.88 8.72
CA THR A 194 -24.72 -6.04 9.41
C THR A 194 -25.26 -4.95 8.48
N ARG A 195 -24.42 -4.40 7.60
CA ARG A 195 -24.81 -3.36 6.64
C ARG A 195 -25.67 -3.88 5.48
N GLU A 196 -25.49 -5.13 5.07
CA GLU A 196 -26.27 -5.76 4.00
C GLU A 196 -27.66 -6.24 4.49
N LYS A 197 -27.89 -6.28 5.81
CA LYS A 197 -29.18 -6.65 6.43
C LYS A 197 -30.07 -5.46 6.78
N MET A 198 -29.58 -4.23 6.64
CA MET A 198 -30.36 -2.99 6.80
C MET A 198 -30.79 -2.46 5.42
#